data_33daadd70b4742717a789f851b7e77c5
#
_entry.id   33daadd70b4742717a789f851b7e77c5
#
_cell.length_a   1.000
_cell.length_b   1.000
_cell.length_c   1.000
_cell.angle_alpha   90.00
_cell.angle_beta   90.00
_cell.angle_gamma   90.00
#
_symmetry.space_group_name_H-M   'P 1'
#
loop_
_entity.id
_entity.type
_entity.pdbx_description
1 polymer ?
#
loop_
_entity_poly.entity_id
_entity_poly.type
_entity_poly.pdbx_seq_one_letter_code
_entity_poly.pdbx_strand_id
1 'polypeptide(L)'
;MTTRRQVLVPLALAPVAGWAIWAAGAADAPAHAAGPFHLPLDESTALWRDLAQVRLGGPAGDPQFPIRVSALDGRPVAVRGFMVPLAGGAAHNRFILSANPLNCPACQSPSPSSMLYVHSQSALAETREPLLLTGTLRLSPQEGLFYRLDRAEPRWA
;
A
#
# COMPACT_ATOMS: atom_id res chain seq x y z
N MET A 1 -53.79 73.36 -10.54
CA MET A 1 -54.24 72.41 -9.52
C MET A 1 -53.75 71.04 -9.93
N THR A 2 -52.59 70.62 -9.47
CA THR A 2 -51.97 69.34 -9.87
C THR A 2 -51.37 68.71 -8.67
N THR A 3 -52.03 67.70 -8.22
CA THR A 3 -51.68 66.93 -7.00
C THR A 3 -50.60 65.90 -7.37
N ARG A 4 -49.40 66.10 -6.85
CA ARG A 4 -48.33 65.11 -6.93
C ARG A 4 -48.59 64.01 -5.95
N ARG A 5 -48.92 62.83 -6.48
CA ARG A 5 -48.88 61.59 -5.70
C ARG A 5 -47.44 61.08 -5.64
N GLN A 6 -46.84 61.14 -4.48
CA GLN A 6 -45.58 60.47 -4.22
C GLN A 6 -45.87 58.99 -4.01
N VAL A 7 -45.32 58.19 -4.87
CA VAL A 7 -45.33 56.73 -4.73
C VAL A 7 -44.12 56.35 -3.90
N LEU A 8 -44.37 56.00 -2.67
CA LEU A 8 -43.36 55.35 -1.79
C LEU A 8 -43.13 53.93 -2.26
N VAL A 9 -41.96 53.65 -2.82
CA VAL A 9 -41.51 52.31 -3.11
C VAL A 9 -40.91 51.74 -1.83
N PRO A 10 -41.44 50.66 -1.29
CA PRO A 10 -40.82 50.01 -0.14
C PRO A 10 -39.53 49.30 -0.62
N LEU A 11 -38.42 49.70 -0.03
CA LEU A 11 -37.13 49.06 -0.18
C LEU A 11 -37.21 47.69 0.53
N ALA A 12 -37.43 46.66 -0.25
CA ALA A 12 -37.37 45.31 0.25
C ALA A 12 -35.90 44.94 0.57
N LEU A 13 -35.57 44.93 1.84
CA LEU A 13 -34.31 44.35 2.31
C LEU A 13 -34.41 42.83 2.10
N ALA A 14 -33.74 42.34 1.06
CA ALA A 14 -33.50 40.93 0.89
C ALA A 14 -32.52 40.44 1.98
N PRO A 15 -32.85 39.36 2.69
CA PRO A 15 -31.89 38.77 3.59
C PRO A 15 -30.77 38.17 2.72
N VAL A 16 -29.55 38.66 2.95
CA VAL A 16 -28.33 38.03 2.42
C VAL A 16 -28.25 36.67 3.13
N ALA A 17 -28.84 35.64 2.51
CA ALA A 17 -28.66 34.27 2.94
C ALA A 17 -27.15 34.01 2.87
N GLY A 18 -26.56 33.95 4.04
CA GLY A 18 -25.16 33.59 4.20
C GLY A 18 -24.89 32.30 3.44
N TRP A 19 -24.08 32.40 2.45
CA TRP A 19 -23.41 31.24 1.89
C TRP A 19 -22.52 30.69 2.99
N ALA A 20 -23.06 29.74 3.75
CA ALA A 20 -22.26 28.88 4.56
C ALA A 20 -21.32 28.18 3.57
N ILE A 21 -20.13 28.74 3.46
CA ILE A 21 -18.99 28.07 2.86
C ILE A 21 -18.84 26.81 3.71
N TRP A 22 -19.33 25.72 3.18
CA TRP A 22 -18.87 24.41 3.58
C TRP A 22 -17.38 24.38 3.19
N ALA A 23 -16.53 24.93 4.06
CA ALA A 23 -15.19 24.45 4.17
C ALA A 23 -15.36 22.98 4.56
N ALA A 24 -15.54 22.13 3.53
CA ALA A 24 -15.23 20.73 3.66
C ALA A 24 -13.81 20.74 4.19
N GLY A 25 -13.69 20.52 5.50
CA GLY A 25 -12.40 20.23 6.08
C GLY A 25 -11.85 19.13 5.23
N ALA A 26 -10.85 19.45 4.41
CA ALA A 26 -9.91 18.45 3.98
C ALA A 26 -9.51 17.83 5.31
N ALA A 27 -10.07 16.64 5.59
CA ALA A 27 -9.56 15.82 6.66
C ALA A 27 -8.07 15.80 6.35
N ASP A 28 -7.28 16.44 7.20
CA ASP A 28 -5.85 16.29 7.19
C ASP A 28 -5.64 14.78 7.23
N ALA A 29 -5.49 14.19 6.06
CA ALA A 29 -4.91 12.88 5.96
C ALA A 29 -3.61 13.04 6.75
N PRO A 30 -3.41 12.26 7.82
CA PRO A 30 -2.24 12.43 8.63
C PRO A 30 -1.08 12.43 7.64
N ALA A 31 -0.38 13.56 7.57
CA ALA A 31 0.84 13.65 6.79
C ALA A 31 1.68 12.51 7.34
N HIS A 32 1.72 11.41 6.60
CA HIS A 32 2.59 10.31 6.91
C HIS A 32 3.96 10.93 6.83
N ALA A 33 4.42 11.36 7.99
CA ALA A 33 5.78 11.85 8.12
C ALA A 33 6.60 10.81 7.37
N ALA A 34 7.32 11.27 6.34
CA ALA A 34 8.29 10.46 5.64
C ALA A 34 9.37 10.13 6.68
N GLY A 35 8.98 9.27 7.63
CA GLY A 35 9.86 8.68 8.61
C GLY A 35 10.87 7.82 7.87
N PRO A 36 11.99 7.55 8.50
CA PRO A 36 12.99 6.69 7.92
C PRO A 36 12.32 5.42 7.41
N PHE A 37 12.70 4.97 6.22
CA PHE A 37 12.17 3.87 5.41
C PHE A 37 12.07 2.53 6.18
N HIS A 38 11.29 2.49 7.26
CA HIS A 38 11.08 1.31 8.07
C HIS A 38 9.59 0.98 8.13
N LEU A 39 9.29 -0.28 7.88
CA LEU A 39 7.95 -0.79 8.12
C LEU A 39 7.65 -0.79 9.62
N PRO A 40 6.42 -0.49 10.04
CA PRO A 40 6.04 -0.60 11.44
C PRO A 40 6.21 -2.04 11.92
N LEU A 41 6.59 -2.21 13.18
CA LEU A 41 6.74 -3.54 13.81
C LEU A 41 5.35 -4.05 14.25
N ASP A 42 4.58 -4.52 13.31
CA ASP A 42 3.27 -5.12 13.53
C ASP A 42 3.21 -6.55 12.94
N GLU A 43 2.07 -7.21 13.06
CA GLU A 43 1.88 -8.57 12.52
C GLU A 43 2.09 -8.63 11.01
N SER A 44 1.76 -7.57 10.29
CA SER A 44 1.89 -7.52 8.83
C SER A 44 3.36 -7.47 8.37
N THR A 45 4.28 -7.13 9.27
CA THR A 45 5.73 -7.10 9.02
C THR A 45 6.44 -8.27 9.70
N ALA A 46 5.81 -8.92 10.67
CA ALA A 46 6.38 -10.08 11.36
C ALA A 46 6.69 -11.24 10.40
N LEU A 47 5.87 -11.39 9.36
CA LEU A 47 6.06 -12.39 8.32
C LEU A 47 7.46 -12.32 7.69
N TRP A 48 8.00 -11.14 7.43
CA TRP A 48 9.33 -10.98 6.84
C TRP A 48 10.43 -11.61 7.68
N ARG A 49 10.29 -11.58 9.01
CA ARG A 49 11.24 -12.19 9.93
C ARG A 49 11.25 -13.71 9.81
N ASP A 50 10.08 -14.30 9.59
CA ASP A 50 9.96 -15.74 9.39
C ASP A 50 10.49 -16.13 8.01
N LEU A 51 10.13 -15.40 6.96
CA LEU A 51 10.61 -15.64 5.60
C LEU A 51 12.13 -15.52 5.47
N ALA A 52 12.74 -14.61 6.24
CA ALA A 52 14.20 -14.41 6.25
C ALA A 52 14.97 -15.64 6.80
N GLN A 53 14.30 -16.59 7.45
CA GLN A 53 14.95 -17.77 8.02
C GLN A 53 15.18 -18.91 7.01
N VAL A 54 14.78 -18.75 5.76
CA VAL A 54 15.09 -19.71 4.69
C VAL A 54 16.59 -19.86 4.53
N ARG A 55 17.05 -21.07 4.32
CA ARG A 55 18.46 -21.41 4.08
C ARG A 55 18.58 -22.04 2.70
N LEU A 56 19.68 -21.75 2.03
CA LEU A 56 20.05 -22.50 0.84
C LEU A 56 20.83 -23.74 1.27
N GLY A 57 20.40 -24.88 0.82
CA GLY A 57 21.02 -26.17 1.17
C GLY A 57 21.14 -27.09 -0.04
N GLY A 58 21.91 -28.17 0.14
CA GLY A 58 22.15 -29.15 -0.90
C GLY A 58 23.07 -28.69 -2.03
N PRO A 59 23.46 -29.60 -2.92
CA PRO A 59 24.37 -29.33 -4.02
C PRO A 59 23.79 -28.37 -5.06
N ALA A 60 22.45 -28.30 -5.18
CA ALA A 60 21.75 -27.42 -6.12
C ALA A 60 21.41 -26.04 -5.54
N GLY A 61 21.70 -25.80 -4.24
CA GLY A 61 21.34 -24.57 -3.57
C GLY A 61 19.83 -24.40 -3.35
N ASP A 62 19.10 -25.51 -3.24
CA ASP A 62 17.65 -25.49 -3.06
C ASP A 62 17.27 -24.79 -1.75
N PRO A 63 16.17 -24.00 -1.73
CA PRO A 63 15.71 -23.34 -0.54
C PRO A 63 15.13 -24.36 0.46
N GLN A 64 15.66 -24.34 1.68
CA GLN A 64 15.14 -25.10 2.81
C GLN A 64 14.30 -24.19 3.68
N PHE A 65 13.00 -24.46 3.70
CA PHE A 65 12.04 -23.67 4.45
C PHE A 65 11.91 -24.20 5.90
N PRO A 66 12.03 -23.32 6.91
CA PRO A 66 11.69 -23.70 8.29
C PRO A 66 10.24 -24.16 8.38
N ILE A 67 9.96 -25.04 9.35
CA ILE A 67 8.61 -25.62 9.54
C ILE A 67 7.50 -24.56 9.66
N ARG A 68 7.81 -23.42 10.29
CA ARG A 68 6.87 -22.29 10.42
C ARG A 68 6.52 -21.69 9.06
N VAL A 69 7.50 -21.55 8.19
CA VAL A 69 7.31 -21.01 6.84
C VAL A 69 6.58 -22.02 5.97
N SER A 70 6.97 -23.30 6.05
CA SER A 70 6.30 -24.40 5.33
C SER A 70 4.82 -24.51 5.69
N ALA A 71 4.47 -24.26 6.95
CA ALA A 71 3.09 -24.28 7.41
C ALA A 71 2.22 -23.14 6.84
N LEU A 72 2.84 -22.11 6.26
CA LEU A 72 2.15 -20.98 5.63
C LEU A 72 1.84 -21.23 4.15
N ASP A 73 2.39 -22.28 3.54
CA ASP A 73 2.10 -22.61 2.15
C ASP A 73 0.61 -22.86 1.94
N GLY A 74 0.02 -22.16 0.98
CA GLY A 74 -1.40 -22.20 0.70
C GLY A 74 -2.28 -21.48 1.72
N ARG A 75 -1.72 -20.82 2.71
CA ARG A 75 -2.50 -20.10 3.73
C ARG A 75 -2.68 -18.62 3.37
N PRO A 76 -3.80 -18.02 3.79
CA PRO A 76 -3.98 -16.58 3.73
C PRO A 76 -3.03 -15.90 4.70
N VAL A 77 -2.34 -14.87 4.22
CA VAL A 77 -1.44 -14.03 5.02
C VAL A 77 -1.71 -12.57 4.75
N ALA A 78 -1.35 -11.72 5.71
CA ALA A 78 -1.27 -10.28 5.53
C ALA A 78 0.20 -9.88 5.57
N VAL A 79 0.63 -9.07 4.61
CA VAL A 79 2.02 -8.63 4.50
C VAL A 79 2.08 -7.17 4.07
N ARG A 80 2.97 -6.43 4.70
CA ARG A 80 3.25 -5.04 4.36
C ARG A 80 4.63 -4.92 3.73
N GLY A 81 4.72 -4.18 2.64
CA GLY A 81 5.99 -4.01 1.94
C GLY A 81 5.92 -2.92 0.88
N PHE A 82 7.01 -2.73 0.17
CA PHE A 82 7.17 -1.72 -0.86
C PHE A 82 7.01 -2.34 -2.24
N MET A 83 6.22 -1.70 -3.09
CA MET A 83 6.03 -2.14 -4.47
C MET A 83 7.30 -1.90 -5.29
N VAL A 84 7.70 -2.91 -6.04
CA VAL A 84 8.76 -2.85 -7.04
C VAL A 84 8.16 -3.29 -8.37
N PRO A 85 7.87 -2.37 -9.28
CA PRO A 85 7.32 -2.71 -10.57
C PRO A 85 8.26 -3.61 -11.38
N LEU A 86 7.70 -4.58 -12.10
CA LEU A 86 8.45 -5.45 -13.03
C LEU A 86 8.46 -4.91 -14.46
N ALA A 87 7.55 -3.97 -14.75
CA ALA A 87 7.42 -3.36 -16.07
C ALA A 87 7.04 -1.89 -15.91
N GLY A 88 7.21 -1.09 -16.95
CA GLY A 88 6.72 0.28 -16.98
C GLY A 88 5.19 0.32 -16.97
N GLY A 89 4.62 1.40 -16.43
CA GLY A 89 3.17 1.62 -16.38
C GLY A 89 2.76 2.33 -15.11
N ALA A 90 1.53 2.82 -15.06
CA ALA A 90 1.00 3.53 -13.90
C ALA A 90 0.29 2.58 -12.90
N ALA A 91 -0.01 1.36 -13.30
CA ALA A 91 -0.67 0.36 -12.47
C ALA A 91 -0.22 -1.06 -12.83
N HIS A 92 -0.10 -1.91 -11.83
CA HIS A 92 0.48 -3.24 -11.95
C HIS A 92 -0.36 -4.28 -11.20
N ASN A 93 -0.61 -5.41 -11.85
CA ASN A 93 -1.18 -6.60 -11.20
C ASN A 93 -0.12 -7.69 -10.93
N ARG A 94 1.11 -7.49 -11.43
CA ARG A 94 2.28 -8.32 -11.17
C ARG A 94 3.45 -7.41 -10.80
N PHE A 95 4.01 -7.62 -9.64
CA PHE A 95 5.12 -6.83 -9.13
C PHE A 95 5.84 -7.60 -8.02
N ILE A 96 6.97 -7.09 -7.59
CA ILE A 96 7.65 -7.58 -6.38
C ILE A 96 7.20 -6.73 -5.21
N LEU A 97 6.87 -7.37 -4.10
CA LEU A 97 6.75 -6.72 -2.80
C LEU A 97 8.03 -6.95 -2.02
N SER A 98 8.69 -5.87 -1.64
CA SER A 98 9.95 -5.91 -0.90
C SER A 98 9.74 -5.48 0.56
N ALA A 99 10.44 -6.14 1.48
CA ALA A 99 10.50 -5.73 2.88
C ALA A 99 11.15 -4.35 3.07
N ASN A 100 12.04 -3.96 2.15
CA ASN A 100 12.78 -2.71 2.19
C ASN A 100 12.56 -1.91 0.92
N PRO A 101 12.54 -0.56 0.99
CA PRO A 101 12.49 0.25 -0.21
C PRO A 101 13.79 0.10 -1.00
N LEU A 102 13.69 0.02 -2.33
CA LEU A 102 14.86 -0.18 -3.21
C LEU A 102 15.89 0.94 -3.14
N ASN A 103 15.46 2.15 -2.82
CA ASN A 103 16.31 3.34 -2.79
C ASN A 103 16.84 3.66 -1.39
N CYS A 104 16.89 2.69 -0.49
CA CYS A 104 17.44 2.88 0.85
C CYS A 104 18.96 2.64 0.83
N PRO A 105 19.80 3.69 0.90
CA PRO A 105 21.26 3.51 0.85
C PRO A 105 21.83 2.81 2.10
N ALA A 106 21.08 2.80 3.20
CA ALA A 106 21.47 2.13 4.44
C ALA A 106 20.90 0.71 4.58
N CYS A 107 20.04 0.28 3.64
CA CYS A 107 19.48 -1.06 3.67
C CYS A 107 20.42 -2.03 2.97
N GLN A 108 20.48 -3.26 3.48
CA GLN A 108 21.21 -4.32 2.81
C GLN A 108 20.60 -4.57 1.42
N SER A 109 21.41 -5.04 0.49
CA SER A 109 20.94 -5.44 -0.83
C SER A 109 19.74 -6.37 -0.72
N PRO A 110 18.71 -6.20 -1.55
CA PRO A 110 17.54 -7.04 -1.51
C PRO A 110 17.94 -8.51 -1.67
N SER A 111 17.48 -9.36 -0.76
CA SER A 111 17.68 -10.80 -0.85
C SER A 111 16.39 -11.49 -1.29
N PRO A 112 16.46 -12.66 -1.95
CA PRO A 112 15.27 -13.42 -2.31
C PRO A 112 14.32 -13.70 -1.14
N SER A 113 14.84 -13.79 0.09
CA SER A 113 14.06 -13.99 1.30
C SER A 113 13.33 -12.75 1.80
N SER A 114 13.67 -11.57 1.29
CA SER A 114 13.03 -10.29 1.61
C SER A 114 12.10 -9.79 0.49
N MET A 115 11.76 -10.68 -0.43
CA MET A 115 10.93 -10.35 -1.61
C MET A 115 9.83 -11.39 -1.81
N LEU A 116 8.67 -10.93 -2.25
CA LEU A 116 7.53 -11.73 -2.66
C LEU A 116 7.16 -11.36 -4.09
N TYR A 117 6.98 -12.35 -4.96
CA TYR A 117 6.31 -12.12 -6.22
C TYR A 117 4.80 -12.01 -6.00
N VAL A 118 4.20 -10.91 -6.38
CA VAL A 118 2.78 -10.63 -6.13
C VAL A 118 1.98 -10.80 -7.41
N HIS A 119 0.89 -11.56 -7.29
CA HIS A 119 -0.19 -11.66 -8.26
C HIS A 119 -1.44 -11.03 -7.64
N SER A 120 -1.71 -9.78 -7.99
CA SER A 120 -2.89 -9.06 -7.50
C SER A 120 -4.11 -9.36 -8.36
N GLN A 121 -5.29 -9.41 -7.75
CA GLN A 121 -6.56 -9.60 -8.46
C GLN A 121 -6.92 -8.40 -9.32
N SER A 122 -6.54 -7.20 -8.88
CA SER A 122 -6.71 -5.96 -9.62
C SER A 122 -5.37 -5.26 -9.82
N ALA A 123 -5.27 -4.43 -10.86
CA ALA A 123 -4.11 -3.59 -11.03
C ALA A 123 -4.08 -2.51 -9.94
N LEU A 124 -2.95 -2.39 -9.26
CA LEU A 124 -2.69 -1.40 -8.22
C LEU A 124 -1.84 -0.28 -8.78
N ALA A 125 -2.20 0.96 -8.46
CA ALA A 125 -1.40 2.12 -8.84
C ALA A 125 0.01 2.01 -8.24
N GLU A 126 1.01 2.41 -9.03
CA GLU A 126 2.38 2.49 -8.54
C GLU A 126 2.47 3.47 -7.37
N THR A 127 3.10 3.04 -6.29
CA THR A 127 3.31 3.87 -5.09
C THR A 127 4.67 3.62 -4.48
N ARG A 128 5.21 4.64 -3.84
CA ARG A 128 6.43 4.56 -3.02
C ARG A 128 6.12 4.28 -1.55
N GLU A 129 4.85 4.41 -1.17
CA GLU A 129 4.40 4.09 0.18
C GLU A 129 4.25 2.58 0.36
N PRO A 130 4.44 2.07 1.58
CA PRO A 130 4.26 0.65 1.83
C PRO A 130 2.79 0.26 1.65
N LEU A 131 2.56 -0.82 0.93
CA LEU A 131 1.26 -1.44 0.73
C LEU A 131 1.02 -2.53 1.77
N LEU A 132 -0.16 -2.58 2.35
CA LEU A 132 -0.63 -3.75 3.10
C LEU A 132 -1.46 -4.62 2.16
N LEU A 133 -1.01 -5.84 1.92
CA LEU A 133 -1.67 -6.80 1.05
C LEU A 133 -2.12 -8.02 1.84
N THR A 134 -3.28 -8.54 1.50
CA THR A 134 -3.71 -9.89 1.92
C THR A 134 -3.76 -10.79 0.71
N GLY A 135 -3.37 -12.04 0.87
CA GLY A 135 -3.35 -13.01 -0.23
C GLY A 135 -2.95 -14.39 0.25
N THR A 136 -2.85 -15.33 -0.68
CA THR A 136 -2.42 -16.70 -0.38
C THR A 136 -0.92 -16.82 -0.62
N LEU A 137 -0.16 -17.10 0.45
CA LEU A 137 1.27 -17.36 0.33
C LEU A 137 1.53 -18.70 -0.35
N ARG A 138 2.50 -18.72 -1.26
CA ARG A 138 3.01 -19.95 -1.91
C ARG A 138 4.51 -20.00 -1.82
N LEU A 139 5.00 -21.16 -1.45
CA LEU A 139 6.42 -21.48 -1.57
C LEU A 139 6.68 -21.88 -3.03
N SER A 140 7.30 -21.03 -3.78
CA SER A 140 7.49 -21.22 -5.22
C SER A 140 8.88 -20.71 -5.60
N PRO A 141 9.93 -21.55 -5.43
CA PRO A 141 11.29 -21.19 -5.82
C PRO A 141 11.38 -21.12 -7.34
N GLN A 142 11.16 -19.93 -7.89
CA GLN A 142 11.21 -19.65 -9.32
C GLN A 142 11.91 -18.32 -9.55
N GLU A 143 12.68 -18.24 -10.62
CA GLU A 143 13.31 -16.99 -11.08
C GLU A 143 14.13 -16.25 -10.00
N GLY A 144 14.73 -17.00 -9.07
CA GLY A 144 15.54 -16.44 -7.99
C GLY A 144 14.74 -15.91 -6.80
N LEU A 145 13.42 -16.05 -6.78
CA LEU A 145 12.55 -15.77 -5.65
C LEU A 145 12.08 -17.07 -4.99
N PHE A 146 11.72 -17.01 -3.70
CA PHE A 146 11.28 -18.18 -2.95
C PHE A 146 9.78 -18.17 -2.68
N TYR A 147 9.15 -17.01 -2.79
CA TYR A 147 7.81 -16.77 -2.30
C TYR A 147 6.95 -16.07 -3.33
N ARG A 148 5.67 -16.47 -3.38
CA ARG A 148 4.66 -15.82 -4.19
C ARG A 148 3.41 -15.54 -3.34
N LEU A 149 2.79 -14.41 -3.57
CA LEU A 149 1.51 -14.02 -2.99
C LEU A 149 0.45 -14.02 -4.09
N ASP A 150 -0.40 -15.04 -4.09
CA ASP A 150 -1.47 -15.19 -5.06
C ASP A 150 -2.76 -14.51 -4.59
N ARG A 151 -3.54 -14.03 -5.54
CA ARG A 151 -4.82 -13.36 -5.29
C ARG A 151 -4.70 -12.23 -4.28
N ALA A 152 -3.64 -11.46 -4.43
CA ALA A 152 -3.37 -10.35 -3.53
C ALA A 152 -4.41 -9.24 -3.70
N GLU A 153 -4.83 -8.68 -2.57
CA GLU A 153 -5.73 -7.54 -2.49
C GLU A 153 -5.17 -6.50 -1.52
N PRO A 154 -5.28 -5.21 -1.84
CA PRO A 154 -4.89 -4.17 -0.90
C PRO A 154 -5.86 -4.16 0.27
N ARG A 155 -5.32 -4.04 1.48
CA ARG A 155 -6.10 -3.81 2.68
C ARG A 155 -5.90 -2.36 3.11
N TRP A 156 -6.96 -1.59 3.01
CA TRP A 156 -6.97 -0.22 3.49
C TRP A 156 -7.18 -0.25 5.01
N ALA A 157 -6.37 0.49 5.74
CA ALA A 157 -6.49 0.66 7.20
C ALA A 157 -7.58 1.68 7.52
#